data_90144d184feac5c2d875e024b76abeb2
#
_entry.id   90144d184feac5c2d875e024b76abeb2
#
_cell.length_a   1.000
_cell.length_b   1.000
_cell.length_c   1.000
_cell.angle_alpha   90.00
_cell.angle_beta   90.00
_cell.angle_gamma   90.00
#
_symmetry.space_group_name_H-M   'P 1'
#
loop_
_entity.id
_entity.type
_entity.pdbx_description
1 polymer ?
#
loop_
_entity_poly.entity_id
_entity_poly.type
_entity_poly.pdbx_seq_one_letter_code
_entity_poly.pdbx_strand_id
1 'polypeptide(L)'
;MTHNQPPAPAQPQQPAQHPQTSQDPHSGPTSQRPPQGPSRTAKTIMYITAVAGGVALLGIAASAAYSAAGTRLGTASGDSSRSVSVEGVTELDLDISLADFTLKFGAVDEAQLKVSGTDSDRWALKRDRDTLVVTSPQRLGGSSCLFGFCPPDRAAHTTVILTLPETLERQAVNAEIDVSVGSFTSTGTFGDLAVEVGTGEATVAGDARTLSVSVGVGSFSGDLTGVTAADFEVSMGDVRTTLRGDAPDSVDVEVGTGSADLQLPDVEYRVDASVELGDLRNQLRTSSSAPNRITADVSLGDLALRPLR
;
A
#
# COMPACT_ATOMS: atom_id res chain seq x y z
N MET A 1 -43.41 45.47 -54.10
CA MET A 1 -42.98 45.16 -52.71
C MET A 1 -43.02 43.66 -52.61
N THR A 2 -41.89 43.02 -52.86
CA THR A 2 -41.70 41.55 -52.90
C THR A 2 -41.14 41.11 -51.59
N HIS A 3 -41.88 40.31 -50.84
CA HIS A 3 -41.43 39.67 -49.59
C HIS A 3 -40.53 38.49 -49.91
N ASN A 4 -39.33 38.56 -49.43
CA ASN A 4 -38.35 37.47 -49.48
C ASN A 4 -38.40 36.75 -48.16
N GLN A 5 -38.89 35.51 -48.16
CA GLN A 5 -38.97 34.64 -46.98
C GLN A 5 -37.73 33.67 -46.98
N PRO A 6 -37.01 33.57 -45.91
CA PRO A 6 -35.86 32.65 -45.86
C PRO A 6 -36.28 31.16 -45.73
N PRO A 7 -35.50 30.21 -46.26
CA PRO A 7 -35.84 28.80 -46.25
C PRO A 7 -35.65 28.16 -44.86
N ALA A 8 -36.50 27.15 -44.58
CA ALA A 8 -36.53 26.38 -43.35
C ALA A 8 -35.34 25.41 -43.24
N PRO A 9 -34.88 25.07 -41.99
CA PRO A 9 -33.77 24.14 -41.79
C PRO A 9 -34.18 22.71 -42.05
N ALA A 10 -33.26 21.96 -42.67
CA ALA A 10 -33.40 20.55 -43.03
C ALA A 10 -33.41 19.64 -41.79
N GLN A 11 -34.30 18.66 -41.76
CA GLN A 11 -34.41 17.61 -40.77
C GLN A 11 -33.30 16.54 -40.98
N PRO A 12 -32.74 15.93 -39.93
CA PRO A 12 -31.81 14.82 -40.06
C PRO A 12 -32.52 13.54 -40.51
N GLN A 13 -31.98 12.90 -41.52
CA GLN A 13 -32.43 11.59 -42.03
C GLN A 13 -32.02 10.46 -41.07
N GLN A 14 -32.97 9.59 -40.77
CA GLN A 14 -32.75 8.32 -40.09
C GLN A 14 -32.01 7.35 -40.99
N PRO A 15 -31.05 6.54 -40.47
CA PRO A 15 -30.43 5.48 -41.25
C PRO A 15 -31.38 4.30 -41.42
N ALA A 16 -31.40 3.79 -42.65
CA ALA A 16 -32.20 2.65 -43.08
C ALA A 16 -31.78 1.33 -42.41
N GLN A 17 -32.77 0.54 -42.02
CA GLN A 17 -32.62 -0.83 -41.56
C GLN A 17 -32.26 -1.74 -42.74
N HIS A 18 -31.18 -2.54 -42.60
CA HIS A 18 -30.89 -3.63 -43.53
C HIS A 18 -31.58 -4.90 -43.08
N PRO A 19 -32.05 -5.74 -44.05
CA PRO A 19 -32.78 -6.96 -43.76
C PRO A 19 -31.83 -8.09 -43.36
N GLN A 20 -32.30 -8.92 -42.42
CA GLN A 20 -31.68 -10.18 -41.97
C GLN A 20 -31.68 -11.17 -43.14
N THR A 21 -30.55 -11.80 -43.39
CA THR A 21 -30.44 -12.95 -44.28
C THR A 21 -29.93 -14.16 -43.46
N SER A 22 -30.62 -15.26 -43.74
CA SER A 22 -30.63 -16.56 -43.13
C SER A 22 -29.29 -17.28 -42.96
N GLN A 23 -29.29 -18.13 -41.97
CA GLN A 23 -28.37 -19.20 -41.58
C GLN A 23 -27.85 -20.06 -42.73
N ASP A 24 -26.58 -20.48 -42.63
CA ASP A 24 -26.15 -21.83 -43.00
C ASP A 24 -25.00 -22.31 -42.07
N PRO A 25 -25.01 -23.59 -41.67
CA PRO A 25 -24.12 -24.13 -40.66
C PRO A 25 -22.93 -24.87 -41.31
N HIS A 26 -21.71 -24.39 -41.06
CA HIS A 26 -20.54 -25.25 -41.28
C HIS A 26 -19.67 -25.33 -40.02
N SER A 27 -19.76 -26.50 -39.43
CA SER A 27 -18.94 -27.03 -38.36
C SER A 27 -17.47 -27.15 -38.79
N GLY A 28 -16.57 -26.37 -38.18
CA GLY A 28 -15.15 -26.63 -38.16
C GLY A 28 -14.69 -26.69 -36.70
N PRO A 29 -13.83 -27.64 -36.30
CA PRO A 29 -13.42 -27.76 -34.91
C PRO A 29 -12.48 -26.60 -34.53
N THR A 30 -12.99 -25.67 -33.74
CA THR A 30 -12.19 -24.62 -33.11
C THR A 30 -11.37 -25.31 -32.01
N SER A 31 -10.07 -25.35 -32.24
CA SER A 31 -9.06 -25.72 -31.26
C SER A 31 -9.17 -24.81 -30.05
N GLN A 32 -9.85 -25.26 -29.01
CA GLN A 32 -9.88 -24.54 -27.72
C GLN A 32 -8.50 -24.64 -27.11
N ARG A 33 -7.80 -23.50 -27.12
CA ARG A 33 -6.59 -23.27 -26.31
C ARG A 33 -7.00 -23.44 -24.85
N PRO A 34 -6.34 -24.30 -24.06
CA PRO A 34 -6.68 -24.43 -22.65
C PRO A 34 -6.49 -23.08 -21.95
N PRO A 35 -7.35 -22.72 -20.98
CA PRO A 35 -7.21 -21.50 -20.23
C PRO A 35 -5.85 -21.51 -19.53
N GLN A 36 -5.03 -20.50 -19.82
CA GLN A 36 -3.80 -20.28 -19.09
C GLN A 36 -4.20 -19.94 -17.66
N GLY A 37 -3.75 -20.73 -16.70
CA GLY A 37 -3.98 -20.48 -15.30
C GLY A 37 -3.38 -19.12 -14.89
N PRO A 38 -3.87 -18.50 -13.81
CA PRO A 38 -3.44 -17.18 -13.38
C PRO A 38 -1.93 -17.16 -13.20
N SER A 39 -1.30 -16.07 -13.67
CA SER A 39 0.13 -15.82 -13.54
C SER A 39 0.56 -15.91 -12.06
N ARG A 40 1.83 -16.18 -11.79
CA ARG A 40 2.34 -16.25 -10.41
C ARG A 40 2.09 -14.95 -9.66
N THR A 41 2.14 -13.81 -10.35
CA THR A 41 1.82 -12.47 -9.83
C THR A 41 0.37 -12.37 -9.36
N ALA A 42 -0.61 -12.87 -10.14
CA ALA A 42 -2.02 -12.89 -9.74
C ALA A 42 -2.28 -13.75 -8.49
N LYS A 43 -1.48 -14.79 -8.27
CA LYS A 43 -1.58 -15.60 -7.05
C LYS A 43 -1.03 -14.88 -5.83
N THR A 44 0.05 -14.10 -5.98
CA THR A 44 0.63 -13.30 -4.88
C THR A 44 -0.33 -12.20 -4.46
N ILE A 45 -0.91 -11.46 -5.40
CA ILE A 45 -1.95 -10.45 -5.13
C ILE A 45 -3.17 -11.07 -4.46
N MET A 46 -3.61 -12.25 -4.92
CA MET A 46 -4.74 -12.97 -4.31
C MET A 46 -4.47 -13.42 -2.87
N TYR A 47 -3.22 -13.76 -2.53
CA TYR A 47 -2.85 -14.11 -1.16
C TYR A 47 -2.78 -12.88 -0.26
N ILE A 48 -2.21 -11.76 -0.74
CA ILE A 48 -2.14 -10.49 0.01
C ILE A 48 -3.55 -9.95 0.29
N THR A 49 -4.42 -9.91 -0.71
CA THR A 49 -5.82 -9.46 -0.53
C THR A 49 -6.63 -10.41 0.36
N ALA A 50 -6.34 -11.72 0.34
CA ALA A 50 -7.02 -12.69 1.20
C ALA A 50 -6.55 -12.63 2.66
N VAL A 51 -5.29 -12.27 2.90
CA VAL A 51 -4.74 -12.10 4.26
C VAL A 51 -5.26 -10.80 4.87
N ALA A 52 -5.18 -9.68 4.15
CA ALA A 52 -5.70 -8.39 4.62
C ALA A 52 -7.23 -8.44 4.89
N GLY A 53 -8.01 -9.09 4.02
CA GLY A 53 -9.44 -9.27 4.21
C GLY A 53 -9.82 -10.27 5.31
N GLY A 54 -8.96 -11.27 5.58
CA GLY A 54 -9.19 -12.31 6.57
C GLY A 54 -8.98 -11.84 8.00
N VAL A 55 -7.98 -11.01 8.25
CA VAL A 55 -7.65 -10.47 9.58
C VAL A 55 -8.72 -9.48 10.05
N ALA A 56 -9.28 -8.66 9.14
CA ALA A 56 -10.37 -7.74 9.47
C ALA A 56 -11.65 -8.44 9.98
N LEU A 57 -11.93 -9.67 9.53
CA LEU A 57 -13.12 -10.41 9.96
C LEU A 57 -12.95 -11.20 11.28
N LEU A 58 -11.73 -11.55 11.66
CA LEU A 58 -11.45 -12.25 12.91
C LEU A 58 -11.31 -11.29 14.10
N GLY A 59 -10.96 -10.02 13.88
CA GLY A 59 -10.86 -8.99 14.92
C GLY A 59 -12.20 -8.63 15.59
N ILE A 60 -13.34 -8.86 14.93
CA ILE A 60 -14.66 -8.48 15.44
C ILE A 60 -15.19 -9.47 16.50
N ALA A 61 -14.71 -10.70 16.54
CA ALA A 61 -15.24 -11.73 17.45
C ALA A 61 -14.57 -11.76 18.84
N ALA A 62 -13.40 -11.14 19.02
CA ALA A 62 -12.64 -11.20 20.28
C ALA A 62 -12.87 -10.00 21.22
N SER A 63 -13.58 -8.95 20.79
CA SER A 63 -13.73 -7.71 21.57
C SER A 63 -14.89 -7.69 22.57
N ALA A 64 -15.66 -8.77 22.71
CA ALA A 64 -16.86 -8.80 23.57
C ALA A 64 -16.61 -9.14 25.06
N ALA A 65 -15.38 -9.37 25.50
CA ALA A 65 -15.11 -9.89 26.87
C ALA A 65 -14.33 -8.95 27.80
N TYR A 66 -14.04 -7.70 27.43
CA TYR A 66 -13.24 -6.83 28.32
C TYR A 66 -13.85 -5.44 28.58
N SER A 67 -15.18 -5.32 28.65
CA SER A 67 -15.83 -4.06 28.99
C SER A 67 -16.51 -4.14 30.37
N ALA A 68 -15.72 -4.21 31.45
CA ALA A 68 -16.21 -3.96 32.78
C ALA A 68 -15.12 -3.40 33.71
N ALA A 69 -14.65 -2.17 33.46
CA ALA A 69 -14.12 -1.27 34.50
C ALA A 69 -13.82 0.11 33.92
N GLY A 70 -14.61 1.11 34.25
CA GLY A 70 -14.17 2.50 34.33
C GLY A 70 -14.50 3.42 33.17
N THR A 71 -15.76 3.82 33.09
CA THR A 71 -16.14 5.10 32.46
C THR A 71 -15.41 6.26 33.13
N ARG A 72 -14.35 6.75 32.48
CA ARG A 72 -13.87 8.11 32.70
C ARG A 72 -13.99 8.86 31.37
N LEU A 73 -15.05 9.62 31.24
CA LEU A 73 -15.20 10.66 30.21
C LEU A 73 -14.21 11.79 30.53
N GLY A 74 -13.07 11.76 29.88
CA GLY A 74 -12.07 12.82 29.87
C GLY A 74 -11.18 12.58 28.69
N THR A 75 -11.08 13.52 27.76
CA THR A 75 -10.02 13.55 26.76
C THR A 75 -8.70 13.76 27.51
N ALA A 76 -8.07 12.68 27.92
CA ALA A 76 -6.75 12.74 28.54
C ALA A 76 -5.72 12.92 27.42
N SER A 77 -5.27 14.17 27.21
CA SER A 77 -4.00 14.40 26.53
C SER A 77 -2.90 14.01 27.52
N GLY A 78 -2.20 12.94 27.25
CA GLY A 78 -1.16 12.41 28.14
C GLY A 78 -0.21 11.49 27.39
N ASP A 79 0.84 11.11 28.09
CA ASP A 79 1.77 10.09 27.59
C ASP A 79 1.39 8.72 28.14
N SER A 80 1.42 7.71 27.31
CA SER A 80 1.26 6.33 27.75
C SER A 80 2.45 5.48 27.29
N SER A 81 2.80 4.48 28.10
CA SER A 81 3.83 3.50 27.76
C SER A 81 3.33 2.10 28.06
N ARG A 82 3.58 1.18 27.14
CA ARG A 82 3.24 -0.24 27.25
C ARG A 82 4.42 -1.08 26.87
N SER A 83 4.57 -2.24 27.48
CA SER A 83 5.56 -3.23 27.08
C SER A 83 4.95 -4.62 26.99
N VAL A 84 5.50 -5.43 26.08
CA VAL A 84 5.09 -6.82 25.84
C VAL A 84 6.30 -7.65 25.46
N SER A 85 6.37 -8.85 26.03
CA SER A 85 7.41 -9.84 25.65
C SER A 85 7.31 -10.23 24.19
N VAL A 86 8.45 -10.29 23.52
CA VAL A 86 8.59 -10.67 22.11
C VAL A 86 9.05 -12.12 21.90
N GLU A 87 9.04 -12.94 22.94
CA GLU A 87 9.49 -14.33 22.84
C GLU A 87 8.63 -15.10 21.82
N GLY A 88 9.26 -15.66 20.78
CA GLY A 88 8.59 -16.42 19.72
C GLY A 88 7.83 -15.56 18.70
N VAL A 89 8.01 -14.22 18.71
CA VAL A 89 7.45 -13.34 17.68
C VAL A 89 8.25 -13.48 16.39
N THR A 90 7.55 -13.68 15.28
CA THR A 90 8.09 -13.78 13.91
C THR A 90 7.41 -12.81 12.95
N GLU A 91 6.33 -12.16 13.37
CA GLU A 91 5.52 -11.26 12.56
C GLU A 91 5.12 -10.01 13.35
N LEU A 92 5.08 -8.87 12.67
CA LEU A 92 4.58 -7.58 13.15
C LEU A 92 3.33 -7.21 12.35
N ASP A 93 2.28 -6.79 13.05
CA ASP A 93 1.02 -6.29 12.47
C ASP A 93 0.73 -4.92 13.10
N LEU A 94 0.84 -3.85 12.30
CA LEU A 94 0.73 -2.47 12.74
C LEU A 94 -0.46 -1.78 12.05
N ASP A 95 -1.58 -1.61 12.76
CA ASP A 95 -2.77 -0.85 12.32
C ASP A 95 -2.72 0.57 12.91
N ILE A 96 -2.42 1.54 12.04
CA ILE A 96 -2.18 2.95 12.39
C ILE A 96 -3.23 3.82 11.70
N SER A 97 -4.23 4.30 12.42
CA SER A 97 -5.34 5.04 11.81
C SER A 97 -5.11 6.55 11.73
N LEU A 98 -4.48 7.19 12.70
CA LEU A 98 -4.23 8.64 12.68
C LEU A 98 -3.07 8.98 13.61
N ALA A 99 -1.84 8.92 13.12
CA ALA A 99 -0.66 9.22 13.92
C ALA A 99 0.61 9.44 13.07
N ASP A 100 1.61 10.07 13.71
CA ASP A 100 2.98 10.02 13.27
C ASP A 100 3.67 8.85 13.98
N PHE A 101 3.91 7.76 13.26
CA PHE A 101 4.42 6.52 13.82
C PHE A 101 5.88 6.28 13.47
N THR A 102 6.68 5.96 14.47
CA THR A 102 8.09 5.58 14.30
C THR A 102 8.33 4.18 14.85
N LEU A 103 8.77 3.27 13.98
CA LEU A 103 9.28 1.94 14.36
C LEU A 103 10.81 1.98 14.38
N LYS A 104 11.40 1.51 15.46
CA LYS A 104 12.86 1.37 15.57
C LYS A 104 13.26 0.15 16.38
N PHE A 105 14.47 -0.32 16.13
CA PHE A 105 15.11 -1.37 16.93
C PHE A 105 16.09 -0.77 17.93
N GLY A 106 16.29 -1.43 19.06
CA GLY A 106 17.18 -0.92 20.11
C GLY A 106 17.48 -1.95 21.20
N ALA A 107 18.35 -1.56 22.13
CA ALA A 107 18.77 -2.38 23.25
C ALA A 107 17.69 -2.44 24.35
N VAL A 108 16.57 -3.10 24.04
CA VAL A 108 15.46 -3.38 24.95
C VAL A 108 15.18 -4.87 24.98
N ASP A 109 14.63 -5.38 26.08
CA ASP A 109 14.31 -6.82 26.22
C ASP A 109 12.88 -7.14 25.76
N GLU A 110 11.99 -6.13 25.79
CA GLU A 110 10.59 -6.23 25.42
C GLU A 110 10.23 -5.18 24.38
N ALA A 111 9.22 -5.45 23.56
CA ALA A 111 8.62 -4.41 22.72
C ALA A 111 8.05 -3.30 23.59
N GLN A 112 8.39 -2.04 23.30
CA GLN A 112 7.96 -0.86 24.03
C GLN A 112 7.20 0.10 23.11
N LEU A 113 5.93 0.34 23.39
CA LEU A 113 5.10 1.33 22.72
C LEU A 113 4.98 2.57 23.58
N LYS A 114 5.43 3.72 23.09
CA LYS A 114 5.25 5.04 23.69
C LYS A 114 4.32 5.85 22.82
N VAL A 115 3.25 6.37 23.42
CA VAL A 115 2.25 7.17 22.72
C VAL A 115 2.11 8.49 23.44
N SER A 116 2.24 9.59 22.70
CA SER A 116 2.07 10.96 23.19
C SER A 116 0.97 11.64 22.40
N GLY A 117 0.00 12.22 23.07
CA GLY A 117 -1.10 12.96 22.45
C GLY A 117 -2.49 12.48 22.87
N THR A 118 -3.45 12.67 21.99
CA THR A 118 -4.86 12.35 22.26
C THR A 118 -5.09 10.85 22.21
N ASP A 119 -5.93 10.34 23.11
CA ASP A 119 -6.29 8.91 23.21
C ASP A 119 -5.07 7.97 23.39
N SER A 120 -3.98 8.48 23.95
CA SER A 120 -2.74 7.71 24.17
C SER A 120 -2.95 6.43 24.98
N ASP A 121 -3.91 6.42 25.90
CA ASP A 121 -4.30 5.28 26.73
C ASP A 121 -5.11 4.21 26.00
N ARG A 122 -5.60 4.51 24.80
CA ARG A 122 -6.45 3.59 24.01
C ARG A 122 -5.65 2.78 22.96
N TRP A 123 -4.41 3.14 22.72
CA TRP A 123 -3.52 2.33 21.87
C TRP A 123 -3.31 0.95 22.50
N ALA A 124 -3.29 -0.07 21.70
CA ALA A 124 -3.04 -1.44 22.15
C ALA A 124 -1.71 -1.96 21.62
N LEU A 125 -0.93 -2.60 22.49
CA LEU A 125 0.22 -3.42 22.15
C LEU A 125 -0.06 -4.80 22.72
N LYS A 126 -0.12 -5.82 21.87
CA LYS A 126 -0.46 -7.20 22.24
C LYS A 126 0.41 -8.18 21.48
N ARG A 127 0.64 -9.33 22.07
CA ARG A 127 1.15 -10.49 21.35
C ARG A 127 0.01 -11.50 21.18
N ASP A 128 -0.24 -11.92 19.94
CA ASP A 128 -1.15 -13.01 19.59
C ASP A 128 -0.33 -14.13 18.94
N ARG A 129 -0.02 -15.15 19.71
CA ARG A 129 0.88 -16.27 19.33
C ARG A 129 2.27 -15.77 18.93
N ASP A 130 2.56 -15.77 17.63
CA ASP A 130 3.81 -15.38 16.98
C ASP A 130 3.76 -14.00 16.33
N THR A 131 2.63 -13.30 16.43
CA THR A 131 2.43 -11.96 15.88
C THR A 131 2.43 -10.92 17.01
N LEU A 132 3.19 -9.85 16.85
CA LEU A 132 3.11 -8.66 17.67
C LEU A 132 2.17 -7.66 17.01
N VAL A 133 1.04 -7.36 17.65
CA VAL A 133 -0.01 -6.51 17.11
C VAL A 133 -0.03 -5.16 17.81
N VAL A 134 0.03 -4.08 17.02
CA VAL A 134 -0.23 -2.71 17.47
C VAL A 134 -1.51 -2.22 16.82
N THR A 135 -2.46 -1.79 17.63
CA THR A 135 -3.74 -1.28 17.11
C THR A 135 -3.98 0.12 17.65
N SER A 136 -4.24 1.03 16.73
CA SER A 136 -4.68 2.38 17.03
C SER A 136 -6.13 2.42 17.53
N PRO A 137 -6.54 3.45 18.31
CA PRO A 137 -7.92 3.62 18.70
C PRO A 137 -8.79 3.91 17.48
N GLN A 138 -9.73 3.01 17.20
CA GLN A 138 -10.75 3.26 16.18
C GLN A 138 -11.63 4.43 16.64
N ARG A 139 -11.59 5.54 15.94
CA ARG A 139 -12.56 6.61 16.08
C ARG A 139 -13.84 6.16 15.39
N LEU A 140 -14.73 5.53 16.14
CA LEU A 140 -16.11 5.39 15.70
C LEU A 140 -16.62 6.80 15.42
N GLY A 141 -16.79 7.13 14.14
CA GLY A 141 -17.18 8.43 13.64
C GLY A 141 -18.50 8.92 14.28
N GLY A 142 -18.37 9.56 15.41
CA GLY A 142 -19.39 10.33 16.08
C GLY A 142 -18.99 11.78 16.07
N SER A 143 -18.88 12.39 14.88
CA SER A 143 -18.95 13.84 14.79
C SER A 143 -20.36 14.22 15.21
N SER A 144 -20.53 14.58 16.50
CA SER A 144 -21.71 15.27 16.99
C SER A 144 -21.73 16.66 16.39
N CYS A 145 -21.94 16.71 15.06
CA CYS A 145 -22.29 17.96 14.40
C CYS A 145 -23.73 18.27 14.83
N LEU A 146 -23.88 19.10 15.86
CA LEU A 146 -25.16 19.60 16.28
C LEU A 146 -25.49 20.85 15.42
N PHE A 147 -26.55 20.78 14.61
CA PHE A 147 -27.02 21.87 13.76
C PHE A 147 -25.99 22.40 12.73
N GLY A 148 -25.11 21.56 12.18
CA GLY A 148 -24.14 21.99 11.16
C GLY A 148 -22.89 22.70 11.71
N PHE A 149 -22.78 22.88 13.01
CA PHE A 149 -21.57 23.35 13.66
C PHE A 149 -20.74 22.13 14.11
N CYS A 150 -19.75 21.76 13.31
CA CYS A 150 -18.68 20.88 13.74
C CYS A 150 -17.65 21.78 14.42
N PRO A 151 -17.33 21.60 15.72
CA PRO A 151 -16.16 22.26 16.28
C PRO A 151 -14.96 21.84 15.41
N PRO A 152 -14.03 22.76 15.08
CA PRO A 152 -12.79 22.36 14.48
C PRO A 152 -12.11 21.42 15.48
N ASP A 153 -12.19 20.12 15.22
CA ASP A 153 -11.34 19.16 15.92
C ASP A 153 -9.93 19.67 15.69
N ARG A 154 -9.31 20.18 16.75
CA ARG A 154 -7.86 20.38 16.73
C ARG A 154 -7.35 19.00 16.41
N ALA A 155 -6.80 18.84 15.21
CA ALA A 155 -6.09 17.63 14.83
C ALA A 155 -4.99 17.47 15.88
N ALA A 156 -5.30 16.73 16.92
CA ALA A 156 -4.36 16.46 17.98
C ALA A 156 -3.40 15.44 17.36
N HIS A 157 -2.21 15.93 17.01
CA HIS A 157 -1.13 15.08 16.53
C HIS A 157 -0.83 14.04 17.61
N THR A 158 -0.99 12.78 17.26
CA THR A 158 -0.59 11.66 18.09
C THR A 158 0.74 11.15 17.56
N THR A 159 1.77 11.18 18.41
CA THR A 159 3.08 10.63 18.07
C THR A 159 3.25 9.30 18.77
N VAL A 160 3.64 8.30 17.99
CA VAL A 160 3.82 6.92 18.45
C VAL A 160 5.22 6.44 18.14
N ILE A 161 5.87 5.87 19.15
CA ILE A 161 7.20 5.27 19.00
C ILE A 161 7.11 3.82 19.48
N LEU A 162 7.29 2.88 18.55
CA LEU A 162 7.47 1.47 18.86
C LEU A 162 8.98 1.15 18.83
N THR A 163 9.51 0.73 19.97
CA THR A 163 10.89 0.24 20.07
C THR A 163 10.87 -1.26 20.24
N LEU A 164 11.48 -1.97 19.32
CA LEU A 164 11.61 -3.43 19.32
C LEU A 164 13.02 -3.85 19.73
N PRO A 165 13.16 -5.02 20.36
CA PRO A 165 14.48 -5.61 20.65
C PRO A 165 15.29 -5.84 19.36
N GLU A 166 16.60 -5.62 19.42
CA GLU A 166 17.55 -5.95 18.34
C GLU A 166 17.56 -7.46 17.99
N THR A 167 17.03 -8.31 18.86
CA THR A 167 16.88 -9.74 18.58
C THR A 167 15.90 -9.99 17.44
N LEU A 168 14.81 -9.22 17.35
CA LEU A 168 13.83 -9.31 16.26
C LEU A 168 14.44 -8.78 14.95
N GLU A 169 15.24 -7.73 15.01
CA GLU A 169 15.96 -7.22 13.83
C GLU A 169 16.89 -8.28 13.25
N ARG A 170 17.67 -8.95 14.10
CA ARG A 170 18.57 -10.04 13.66
C ARG A 170 17.85 -11.26 13.12
N GLN A 171 16.59 -11.47 13.47
CA GLN A 171 15.74 -12.54 12.94
C GLN A 171 15.08 -12.16 11.61
N ALA A 172 15.18 -10.90 11.19
CA ALA A 172 14.49 -10.36 10.02
C ALA A 172 12.99 -10.67 10.06
N VAL A 173 12.31 -10.15 11.08
CA VAL A 173 10.88 -10.38 11.30
C VAL A 173 10.06 -9.88 10.10
N ASN A 174 9.00 -10.59 9.73
CA ASN A 174 8.06 -10.11 8.72
C ASN A 174 7.21 -8.97 9.29
N ALA A 175 6.83 -8.01 8.47
CA ALA A 175 6.06 -6.87 8.93
C ALA A 175 4.95 -6.50 7.93
N GLU A 176 3.74 -6.36 8.45
CA GLU A 176 2.58 -5.79 7.77
C GLU A 176 2.20 -4.48 8.48
N ILE A 177 2.16 -3.39 7.70
CA ILE A 177 2.02 -2.04 8.22
C ILE A 177 0.92 -1.35 7.43
N ASP A 178 -0.20 -1.06 8.10
CA ASP A 178 -1.34 -0.31 7.56
C ASP A 178 -1.36 1.09 8.20
N VAL A 179 -1.20 2.10 7.37
CA VAL A 179 -1.30 3.52 7.75
C VAL A 179 -2.52 4.12 7.07
N SER A 180 -3.65 4.13 7.76
CA SER A 180 -4.86 4.71 7.18
C SER A 180 -4.72 6.21 6.92
N VAL A 181 -4.21 6.99 7.91
CA VAL A 181 -3.91 8.42 7.76
C VAL A 181 -2.72 8.80 8.65
N GLY A 182 -1.69 9.44 8.08
CA GLY A 182 -0.56 9.94 8.85
C GLY A 182 0.80 9.70 8.24
N SER A 183 1.81 9.57 9.09
CA SER A 183 3.16 9.25 8.65
C SER A 183 3.71 8.00 9.33
N PHE A 184 4.48 7.23 8.58
CA PHE A 184 5.22 6.08 9.07
C PHE A 184 6.70 6.21 8.76
N THR A 185 7.53 5.97 9.74
CA THR A 185 8.98 5.93 9.55
C THR A 185 9.57 4.70 10.23
N SER A 186 10.38 3.95 9.49
CA SER A 186 11.09 2.79 10.03
C SER A 186 12.52 2.72 9.53
N THR A 187 13.40 2.17 10.39
CA THR A 187 14.75 1.75 10.01
C THR A 187 15.04 0.42 10.69
N GLY A 188 15.43 -0.58 9.91
CA GLY A 188 15.75 -1.92 10.43
C GLY A 188 15.81 -3.00 9.36
N THR A 189 15.93 -4.24 9.82
CA THR A 189 16.02 -5.44 8.97
C THR A 189 14.73 -6.24 9.07
N PHE A 190 14.12 -6.49 7.90
CA PHE A 190 12.86 -7.22 7.77
C PHE A 190 13.00 -8.44 6.87
N GLY A 191 12.14 -9.42 7.06
CA GLY A 191 11.90 -10.49 6.10
C GLY A 191 11.00 -10.00 4.96
N ASP A 192 9.75 -10.41 4.98
CA ASP A 192 8.75 -9.87 4.07
C ASP A 192 8.18 -8.58 4.68
N LEU A 193 8.25 -7.49 3.92
CA LEU A 193 7.78 -6.17 4.34
C LEU A 193 6.63 -5.72 3.43
N ALA A 194 5.45 -5.56 4.02
CA ALA A 194 4.27 -4.99 3.37
C ALA A 194 3.91 -3.64 4.03
N VAL A 195 3.73 -2.60 3.21
CA VAL A 195 3.37 -1.25 3.67
C VAL A 195 2.18 -0.75 2.87
N GLU A 196 1.06 -0.51 3.55
CA GLU A 196 -0.12 0.10 2.97
C GLU A 196 -0.31 1.52 3.53
N VAL A 197 -0.45 2.51 2.66
CA VAL A 197 -0.69 3.90 3.04
C VAL A 197 -1.99 4.38 2.40
N GLY A 198 -3.03 4.53 3.19
CA GLY A 198 -4.31 5.09 2.73
C GLY A 198 -4.16 6.55 2.33
N THR A 199 -3.73 7.40 3.27
CA THR A 199 -3.45 8.82 3.02
C THR A 199 -2.28 9.29 3.86
N GLY A 200 -1.16 9.69 3.24
CA GLY A 200 0.00 10.20 3.98
C GLY A 200 1.34 9.82 3.39
N GLU A 201 2.29 9.55 4.26
CA GLU A 201 3.67 9.29 3.87
C GLU A 201 4.25 8.08 4.63
N ALA A 202 4.98 7.23 3.91
CA ALA A 202 5.80 6.20 4.54
C ALA A 202 7.26 6.32 4.11
N THR A 203 8.16 6.21 5.08
CA THR A 203 9.61 6.18 4.85
C THR A 203 10.21 4.94 5.50
N VAL A 204 10.88 4.11 4.71
CA VAL A 204 11.52 2.89 5.19
C VAL A 204 12.97 2.79 4.73
N ALA A 205 13.87 2.47 5.66
CA ALA A 205 15.28 2.26 5.37
C ALA A 205 15.81 1.00 6.05
N GLY A 206 16.86 0.39 5.47
CA GLY A 206 17.52 -0.80 6.02
C GLY A 206 17.53 -1.98 5.06
N ASP A 207 17.15 -3.16 5.55
CA ASP A 207 17.17 -4.38 4.75
C ASP A 207 15.78 -5.02 4.70
N ALA A 208 15.44 -5.61 3.56
CA ALA A 208 14.24 -6.43 3.41
C ALA A 208 14.46 -7.54 2.38
N ARG A 209 13.86 -8.71 2.58
CA ARG A 209 13.88 -9.79 1.59
C ARG A 209 12.91 -9.53 0.44
N THR A 210 11.69 -9.16 0.77
CA THR A 210 10.67 -8.75 -0.21
C THR A 210 10.04 -7.43 0.24
N LEU A 211 9.56 -6.66 -0.72
CA LEU A 211 8.89 -5.38 -0.48
C LEU A 211 7.58 -5.33 -1.25
N SER A 212 6.49 -5.05 -0.56
CA SER A 212 5.19 -4.75 -1.18
C SER A 212 4.69 -3.41 -0.63
N VAL A 213 4.38 -2.48 -1.52
CA VAL A 213 3.95 -1.12 -1.17
C VAL A 213 2.66 -0.78 -1.90
N SER A 214 1.63 -0.40 -1.14
CA SER A 214 0.39 0.13 -1.69
C SER A 214 0.15 1.55 -1.16
N VAL A 215 -0.03 2.52 -2.06
CA VAL A 215 -0.29 3.92 -1.70
C VAL A 215 -1.60 4.39 -2.32
N GLY A 216 -2.58 4.70 -1.50
CA GLY A 216 -3.83 5.30 -1.92
C GLY A 216 -3.63 6.75 -2.37
N VAL A 217 -3.30 7.64 -1.43
CA VAL A 217 -3.01 9.06 -1.69
C VAL A 217 -1.82 9.50 -0.87
N GLY A 218 -0.68 9.81 -1.49
CA GLY A 218 0.48 10.27 -0.75
C GLY A 218 1.82 9.85 -1.33
N SER A 219 2.76 9.46 -0.49
CA SER A 219 4.10 9.12 -0.94
C SER A 219 4.74 7.98 -0.16
N PHE A 220 5.57 7.22 -0.85
CA PHE A 220 6.48 6.23 -0.28
C PHE A 220 7.92 6.57 -0.62
N SER A 221 8.79 6.49 0.38
CA SER A 221 10.24 6.62 0.22
C SER A 221 10.96 5.42 0.82
N GLY A 222 11.71 4.68 -0.01
CA GLY A 222 12.43 3.47 0.39
C GLY A 222 13.93 3.57 0.12
N ASP A 223 14.78 3.18 1.07
CA ASP A 223 16.21 2.92 0.85
C ASP A 223 16.55 1.57 1.47
N LEU A 224 16.48 0.51 0.66
CA LEU A 224 16.51 -0.87 1.11
C LEU A 224 17.61 -1.68 0.42
N THR A 225 18.20 -2.61 1.20
CA THR A 225 19.22 -3.53 0.71
C THR A 225 18.69 -4.97 0.71
N GLY A 226 19.12 -5.77 -0.27
CA GLY A 226 18.86 -7.21 -0.30
C GLY A 226 17.46 -7.61 -0.77
N VAL A 227 16.72 -6.70 -1.38
CA VAL A 227 15.37 -6.98 -1.88
C VAL A 227 15.44 -7.88 -3.11
N THR A 228 14.83 -9.05 -3.03
CA THR A 228 14.75 -10.03 -4.14
C THR A 228 13.52 -9.82 -5.03
N ALA A 229 12.43 -9.30 -4.47
CA ALA A 229 11.21 -8.97 -5.20
C ALA A 229 10.58 -7.70 -4.63
N ALA A 230 10.19 -6.76 -5.49
CA ALA A 230 9.51 -5.55 -5.09
C ALA A 230 8.23 -5.36 -5.92
N ASP A 231 7.16 -4.94 -5.25
CA ASP A 231 5.85 -4.63 -5.83
C ASP A 231 5.39 -3.27 -5.34
N PHE A 232 4.98 -2.39 -6.25
CA PHE A 232 4.53 -1.03 -5.96
C PHE A 232 3.20 -0.76 -6.66
N GLU A 233 2.16 -0.50 -5.88
CA GLU A 233 0.85 -0.06 -6.36
C GLU A 233 0.55 1.35 -5.84
N VAL A 234 0.37 2.32 -6.73
CA VAL A 234 0.13 3.71 -6.37
C VAL A 234 -1.11 4.23 -7.09
N SER A 235 -2.16 4.51 -6.34
CA SER A 235 -3.37 5.08 -6.93
C SER A 235 -3.17 6.56 -7.26
N MET A 236 -2.67 7.38 -6.31
CA MET A 236 -2.36 8.80 -6.52
C MET A 236 -1.19 9.25 -5.65
N GLY A 237 -0.05 9.54 -6.26
CA GLY A 237 1.11 10.01 -5.51
C GLY A 237 2.45 9.61 -6.09
N ASP A 238 3.45 9.57 -5.23
CA ASP A 238 4.83 9.38 -5.62
C ASP A 238 5.51 8.22 -4.88
N VAL A 239 6.25 7.41 -5.63
CA VAL A 239 7.18 6.43 -5.08
C VAL A 239 8.61 6.83 -5.40
N ARG A 240 9.47 6.87 -4.39
CA ARG A 240 10.92 7.00 -4.55
C ARG A 240 11.61 5.88 -3.81
N THR A 241 12.24 4.98 -4.55
CA THR A 241 12.87 3.82 -3.93
C THR A 241 14.28 3.59 -4.49
N THR A 242 15.20 3.35 -3.58
CA THR A 242 16.57 2.91 -3.87
C THR A 242 16.72 1.47 -3.38
N LEU A 243 16.93 0.52 -4.28
CA LEU A 243 17.22 -0.87 -3.95
C LEU A 243 18.71 -1.13 -4.14
N ARG A 244 19.38 -1.54 -3.06
CA ARG A 244 20.84 -1.75 -3.01
C ARG A 244 21.20 -3.21 -2.92
N GLY A 245 22.48 -3.52 -3.16
CA GLY A 245 23.01 -4.87 -3.09
C GLY A 245 22.83 -5.64 -4.37
N ASP A 246 22.40 -6.89 -4.28
CA ASP A 246 22.09 -7.71 -5.45
C ASP A 246 20.84 -7.20 -6.17
N ALA A 247 20.82 -7.36 -7.50
CA ALA A 247 19.67 -6.93 -8.28
C ALA A 247 18.42 -7.79 -7.97
N PRO A 248 17.25 -7.19 -7.78
CA PRO A 248 16.01 -7.94 -7.58
C PRO A 248 15.69 -8.82 -8.80
N ASP A 249 15.13 -10.00 -8.54
CA ASP A 249 14.64 -10.92 -9.57
C ASP A 249 13.43 -10.33 -10.31
N SER A 250 12.56 -9.63 -9.57
CA SER A 250 11.40 -8.93 -10.12
C SER A 250 11.13 -7.59 -9.43
N VAL A 251 10.73 -6.61 -10.24
CA VAL A 251 10.16 -5.34 -9.79
C VAL A 251 8.90 -5.09 -10.61
N ASP A 252 7.78 -5.01 -9.93
CA ASP A 252 6.49 -4.72 -10.54
C ASP A 252 6.00 -3.35 -10.04
N VAL A 253 5.54 -2.48 -10.95
CA VAL A 253 5.15 -1.09 -10.65
C VAL A 253 3.85 -0.76 -11.34
N GLU A 254 2.84 -0.35 -10.59
CA GLU A 254 1.58 0.15 -11.11
C GLU A 254 1.30 1.55 -10.54
N VAL A 255 1.16 2.55 -11.40
CA VAL A 255 0.87 3.93 -10.98
C VAL A 255 -0.34 4.46 -11.73
N GLY A 256 -1.40 4.75 -11.00
CA GLY A 256 -2.59 5.39 -11.56
C GLY A 256 -2.32 6.85 -11.94
N THR A 257 -1.95 7.67 -10.95
CA THR A 257 -1.62 9.08 -11.18
C THR A 257 -0.46 9.50 -10.28
N GLY A 258 0.65 9.96 -10.87
CA GLY A 258 1.81 10.41 -10.10
C GLY A 258 3.15 10.01 -10.69
N SER A 259 4.13 9.73 -9.85
CA SER A 259 5.47 9.38 -10.33
C SER A 259 6.11 8.21 -9.59
N ALA A 260 6.87 7.40 -10.32
CA ALA A 260 7.76 6.40 -9.74
C ALA A 260 9.20 6.68 -10.15
N ASP A 261 10.10 6.81 -9.16
CA ASP A 261 11.53 6.99 -9.34
C ASP A 261 12.27 5.86 -8.63
N LEU A 262 12.76 4.90 -9.41
CA LEU A 262 13.45 3.73 -8.91
C LEU A 262 14.93 3.76 -9.25
N GLN A 263 15.77 3.63 -8.22
CA GLN A 263 17.20 3.45 -8.36
C GLN A 263 17.57 1.99 -8.05
N LEU A 264 18.18 1.32 -9.02
CA LEU A 264 18.44 -0.11 -9.00
C LEU A 264 19.92 -0.41 -9.27
N PRO A 265 20.45 -1.56 -8.85
CA PRO A 265 21.81 -1.99 -9.18
C PRO A 265 22.11 -1.92 -10.69
N ASP A 266 23.34 -1.55 -11.06
CA ASP A 266 23.73 -1.37 -12.46
C ASP A 266 24.05 -2.71 -13.15
N VAL A 267 22.98 -3.46 -13.44
CA VAL A 267 23.03 -4.71 -14.22
C VAL A 267 22.08 -4.64 -15.42
N GLU A 268 22.02 -5.70 -16.22
CA GLU A 268 21.03 -5.81 -17.29
C GLU A 268 19.66 -6.26 -16.75
N TYR A 269 18.60 -5.60 -17.20
CA TYR A 269 17.21 -5.93 -16.88
C TYR A 269 16.41 -6.21 -18.14
N ARG A 270 15.42 -7.08 -18.02
CA ARG A 270 14.33 -7.18 -18.97
C ARG A 270 13.25 -6.20 -18.54
N VAL A 271 13.14 -5.09 -19.23
CA VAL A 271 12.18 -4.03 -18.91
C VAL A 271 11.00 -4.11 -19.87
N ASP A 272 9.81 -4.23 -19.30
CA ASP A 272 8.51 -4.15 -19.97
C ASP A 272 7.74 -3.01 -19.29
N ALA A 273 7.79 -1.82 -19.89
CA ALA A 273 7.26 -0.63 -19.29
C ALA A 273 6.35 0.13 -20.25
N SER A 274 5.19 0.56 -19.75
CA SER A 274 4.16 1.31 -20.45
C SER A 274 3.84 2.59 -19.69
N VAL A 275 3.75 3.72 -20.38
CA VAL A 275 3.26 5.00 -19.84
C VAL A 275 2.22 5.54 -20.81
N GLU A 276 0.96 5.64 -20.37
CA GLU A 276 -0.12 6.09 -21.25
C GLU A 276 -0.06 7.60 -21.50
N LEU A 277 0.16 8.39 -20.45
CA LEU A 277 0.29 9.85 -20.54
C LEU A 277 1.35 10.36 -19.58
N GLY A 278 2.49 10.79 -20.09
CA GLY A 278 3.66 11.24 -19.34
C GLY A 278 4.98 10.78 -19.95
N ASP A 279 6.04 10.77 -19.14
CA ASP A 279 7.38 10.47 -19.59
C ASP A 279 7.93 9.16 -18.99
N LEU A 280 8.46 8.29 -19.86
CA LEU A 280 9.28 7.14 -19.46
C LEU A 280 10.77 7.48 -19.63
N ARG A 281 11.53 7.49 -18.55
CA ARG A 281 12.98 7.71 -18.52
C ARG A 281 13.70 6.46 -18.03
N ASN A 282 14.01 5.56 -18.93
CA ASN A 282 14.80 4.38 -18.61
C ASN A 282 16.28 4.62 -18.90
N GLN A 283 17.11 4.59 -17.86
CA GLN A 283 18.56 4.73 -17.93
C GLN A 283 19.31 3.42 -17.59
N LEU A 284 18.57 2.34 -17.32
CA LEU A 284 19.12 1.02 -17.04
C LEU A 284 19.62 0.36 -18.34
N ARG A 285 20.55 -0.54 -18.20
CA ARG A 285 20.95 -1.44 -19.30
C ARG A 285 19.84 -2.48 -19.49
N THR A 286 19.40 -2.67 -20.74
CA THR A 286 18.29 -3.57 -21.04
C THR A 286 18.69 -4.72 -21.93
N SER A 287 18.19 -5.91 -21.64
CA SER A 287 18.36 -7.12 -22.45
C SER A 287 17.13 -8.01 -22.33
N SER A 288 16.63 -8.52 -23.45
CA SER A 288 15.50 -9.46 -23.46
C SER A 288 15.82 -10.81 -22.80
N SER A 289 17.11 -11.14 -22.65
CA SER A 289 17.60 -12.37 -22.03
C SER A 289 18.01 -12.19 -20.57
N ALA A 290 17.92 -10.97 -20.02
CA ALA A 290 18.28 -10.72 -18.64
C ALA A 290 17.38 -11.55 -17.67
N PRO A 291 17.96 -12.10 -16.60
CA PRO A 291 17.19 -12.82 -15.60
C PRO A 291 16.31 -11.91 -14.76
N ASN A 292 16.77 -10.71 -14.46
CA ASN A 292 16.09 -9.71 -13.66
C ASN A 292 15.00 -9.00 -14.49
N ARG A 293 13.81 -8.87 -13.96
CA ARG A 293 12.64 -8.35 -14.67
C ARG A 293 12.09 -7.11 -14.01
N ILE A 294 11.73 -6.14 -14.82
CA ILE A 294 10.95 -4.97 -14.41
C ILE A 294 9.69 -4.92 -15.28
N THR A 295 8.53 -4.91 -14.65
CA THR A 295 7.24 -4.62 -15.29
C THR A 295 6.72 -3.31 -14.73
N ALA A 296 6.31 -2.37 -15.57
CA ALA A 296 5.81 -1.10 -15.09
C ALA A 296 4.67 -0.57 -15.97
N ASP A 297 3.56 -0.22 -15.34
CA ASP A 297 2.40 0.37 -15.98
C ASP A 297 2.04 1.69 -15.29
N VAL A 298 2.12 2.80 -16.02
CA VAL A 298 1.80 4.14 -15.53
C VAL A 298 0.69 4.74 -16.40
N SER A 299 -0.45 5.03 -15.80
CA SER A 299 -1.57 5.63 -16.55
C SER A 299 -1.37 7.12 -16.77
N LEU A 300 -1.09 7.89 -15.72
CA LEU A 300 -0.86 9.34 -15.81
C LEU A 300 0.31 9.78 -14.95
N GLY A 301 1.45 10.11 -15.55
CA GLY A 301 2.63 10.59 -14.82
C GLY A 301 3.95 10.10 -15.38
N ASP A 302 4.97 10.11 -14.52
CA ASP A 302 6.34 9.86 -14.93
C ASP A 302 6.92 8.60 -14.29
N LEU A 303 7.63 7.81 -15.10
CA LEU A 303 8.45 6.69 -14.62
C LEU A 303 9.93 6.96 -14.90
N ALA A 304 10.74 6.93 -13.84
CA ALA A 304 12.19 7.03 -13.95
C ALA A 304 12.85 5.76 -13.39
N LEU A 305 13.59 5.06 -14.25
CA LEU A 305 14.41 3.90 -13.87
C LEU A 305 15.89 4.29 -14.03
N ARG A 306 16.64 4.26 -12.93
CA ARG A 306 18.01 4.76 -12.88
C ARG A 306 18.97 3.73 -12.28
N PRO A 307 20.22 3.63 -12.81
CA PRO A 307 21.24 2.82 -12.16
C PRO A 307 21.76 3.50 -10.89
N LEU A 308 22.06 2.71 -9.88
CA LEU A 308 22.87 3.13 -8.75
C LEU A 308 24.26 3.55 -9.23
N ARG A 309 24.79 4.62 -8.69
CA ARG A 309 26.13 5.15 -9.01
C ARG A 309 27.13 4.79 -7.93
#